data_4e548c7fba263a080affeafa95d981c2
#
_entry.id   4e548c7fba263a080affeafa95d981c2
#
_cell.length_a   1.000
_cell.length_b   1.000
_cell.length_c   1.000
_cell.angle_alpha   90.00
_cell.angle_beta   90.00
_cell.angle_gamma   90.00
#
_symmetry.space_group_name_H-M   'P 1'
#
loop_
_entity.id
_entity.type
_entity.pdbx_description
1 polymer ?
#
loop_
_entity_poly.entity_id
_entity_poly.type
_entity_poly.pdbx_seq_one_letter_code
_entity_poly.pdbx_strand_id
1 'polypeptide(L)'
;MVDFGEKLKLLRKRSGLSQEQLAQRLGVTKGMVSSYETSMRMPSYPVLLKIAQLFHVSTDVLLGMESDERIDISGLTEKQKAIVCDIITQFRESNG
;
A
#
# COMPACT_ATOMS: atom_id res chain seq x y z
N MET A 1 -0.44 9.72 -12.79
CA MET A 1 0.19 8.99 -11.67
C MET A 1 -0.63 9.20 -10.40
N VAL A 2 -0.93 8.12 -9.73
CA VAL A 2 -1.69 8.19 -8.48
C VAL A 2 -0.72 8.45 -7.34
N ASP A 3 -0.94 9.50 -6.56
CA ASP A 3 -0.05 9.82 -5.46
C ASP A 3 -0.33 8.94 -4.24
N PHE A 4 0.48 9.10 -3.20
CA PHE A 4 0.37 8.29 -1.99
C PHE A 4 -1.01 8.40 -1.35
N GLY A 5 -1.53 9.62 -1.22
CA GLY A 5 -2.82 9.83 -0.57
C GLY A 5 -3.94 9.13 -1.28
N GLU A 6 -3.97 9.22 -2.59
CA GLU A 6 -4.99 8.55 -3.40
C GLU A 6 -4.87 7.03 -3.30
N LYS A 7 -3.64 6.51 -3.31
CA LYS A 7 -3.41 5.08 -3.15
C LYS A 7 -3.90 4.59 -1.79
N LEU A 8 -3.59 5.32 -0.73
CA LEU A 8 -4.04 4.96 0.61
C LEU A 8 -5.57 4.95 0.68
N LYS A 9 -6.20 5.97 0.15
CA LYS A 9 -7.66 6.06 0.14
C LYS A 9 -8.28 4.89 -0.62
N LEU A 10 -7.70 4.54 -1.76
CA LEU A 10 -8.17 3.43 -2.57
C LEU A 10 -8.06 2.10 -1.81
N LEU A 11 -6.90 1.84 -1.21
CA LEU A 11 -6.68 0.63 -0.42
C LEU A 11 -7.64 0.55 0.76
N ARG A 12 -7.85 1.67 1.44
CA ARG A 12 -8.78 1.74 2.55
C ARG A 12 -10.19 1.37 2.12
N LYS A 13 -10.66 1.99 1.04
CA LYS A 13 -12.02 1.74 0.54
C LYS A 13 -12.20 0.31 0.07
N ARG A 14 -11.21 -0.24 -0.61
CA ARG A 14 -11.25 -1.65 -1.05
C ARG A 14 -11.35 -2.61 0.12
N SER A 15 -10.76 -2.24 1.26
CA SER A 15 -10.81 -3.05 2.46
C SER A 15 -12.06 -2.81 3.29
N GLY A 16 -12.94 -1.92 2.86
CA GLY A 16 -14.18 -1.63 3.57
C GLY A 16 -13.97 -0.87 4.87
N LEU A 17 -12.86 -0.16 5.02
CA LEU A 17 -12.54 0.56 6.25
C LEU A 17 -12.93 2.03 6.14
N SER A 18 -13.45 2.59 7.26
CA SER A 18 -13.58 4.03 7.40
C SER A 18 -12.23 4.63 7.75
N GLN A 19 -12.12 5.95 7.65
CA GLN A 19 -10.90 6.65 8.08
C GLN A 19 -10.63 6.40 9.56
N GLU A 20 -11.68 6.38 10.38
CA GLU A 20 -11.53 6.13 11.80
C GLU A 20 -11.03 4.72 12.08
N GLN A 21 -11.57 3.73 11.38
CA GLN A 21 -11.12 2.34 11.53
C GLN A 21 -9.65 2.18 11.11
N LEU A 22 -9.28 2.82 10.01
CA LEU A 22 -7.89 2.78 9.58
C LEU A 22 -6.99 3.46 10.61
N ALA A 23 -7.42 4.59 11.15
CA ALA A 23 -6.66 5.30 12.18
C ALA A 23 -6.40 4.42 13.40
N GLN A 24 -7.41 3.69 13.84
CA GLN A 24 -7.27 2.77 14.96
C GLN A 24 -6.23 1.68 14.67
N ARG A 25 -6.24 1.15 13.48
CA ARG A 25 -5.29 0.09 13.09
C ARG A 25 -3.87 0.60 12.98
N LEU A 26 -3.71 1.86 12.61
CA LEU A 26 -2.39 2.47 12.48
C LEU A 26 -1.89 3.12 13.78
N GLY A 27 -2.77 3.25 14.77
CA GLY A 27 -2.40 3.93 16.00
C GLY A 27 -2.26 5.44 15.85
N VAL A 28 -3.03 6.02 14.94
CA VAL A 28 -3.02 7.48 14.69
C VAL A 28 -4.44 8.00 14.81
N THR A 29 -4.61 9.32 14.66
CA THR A 29 -5.93 9.94 14.70
C THR A 29 -6.59 9.90 13.33
N LYS A 30 -7.93 10.02 13.32
CA LYS A 30 -8.69 10.15 12.08
C LYS A 30 -8.21 11.34 11.25
N GLY A 31 -7.92 12.46 11.92
CA GLY A 31 -7.40 13.64 11.24
C GLY A 31 -6.08 13.39 10.54
N MET A 32 -5.22 12.56 11.14
CA MET A 32 -3.96 12.19 10.51
C MET A 32 -4.20 11.35 9.26
N VAL A 33 -5.12 10.39 9.32
CA VAL A 33 -5.48 9.60 8.13
C VAL A 33 -6.00 10.52 7.03
N SER A 34 -6.88 11.45 7.38
CA SER A 34 -7.39 12.43 6.42
C SER A 34 -6.27 13.23 5.78
N SER A 35 -5.29 13.68 6.57
CA SER A 35 -4.14 14.41 6.06
C SER A 35 -3.28 13.58 5.12
N TYR A 36 -3.12 12.30 5.43
CA TYR A 36 -2.39 11.37 4.56
C TYR A 36 -3.11 11.20 3.22
N GLU A 37 -4.42 11.02 3.27
CA GLU A 37 -5.23 10.78 2.05
C GLU A 37 -5.32 12.01 1.15
N THR A 38 -5.19 13.19 1.72
CA THR A 38 -5.19 14.44 0.93
C THR A 38 -3.78 14.89 0.56
N SER A 39 -2.77 14.10 0.92
CA SER A 39 -1.35 14.39 0.67
C SER A 39 -0.86 15.67 1.37
N MET A 40 -1.57 16.10 2.41
CA MET A 40 -1.13 17.23 3.23
C MET A 40 -0.01 16.83 4.17
N ARG A 41 0.08 15.55 4.51
CA ARG A 41 1.14 14.98 5.35
C ARG A 41 1.56 13.63 4.82
N MET A 42 2.82 13.32 5.03
CA MET A 42 3.31 11.95 4.82
C MET A 42 3.42 11.26 6.17
N PRO A 43 3.09 9.97 6.24
CA PRO A 43 3.27 9.23 7.48
C PRO A 43 4.75 9.07 7.81
N SER A 44 5.05 8.90 9.11
CA SER A 44 6.38 8.50 9.53
C SER A 44 6.70 7.10 8.98
N TYR A 45 7.99 6.75 8.99
CA TYR A 45 8.40 5.44 8.50
C TYR A 45 7.71 4.29 9.24
N PRO A 46 7.61 4.29 10.58
CA PRO A 46 6.89 3.22 11.28
C PRO A 46 5.43 3.11 10.87
N VAL A 47 4.74 4.24 10.66
CA VAL A 47 3.35 4.22 10.22
C VAL A 47 3.26 3.71 8.78
N LEU A 48 4.19 4.12 7.93
CA LEU A 48 4.24 3.65 6.54
C LEU A 48 4.40 2.13 6.49
N LEU A 49 5.25 1.56 7.34
CA LEU A 49 5.41 0.11 7.43
C LEU A 49 4.12 -0.58 7.87
N LYS A 50 3.40 0.02 8.81
CA LYS A 50 2.11 -0.53 9.25
C LYS A 50 1.10 -0.54 8.11
N ILE A 51 1.06 0.52 7.32
CA ILE A 51 0.18 0.60 6.15
C ILE A 51 0.54 -0.51 5.16
N ALA A 52 1.82 -0.66 4.87
CA ALA A 52 2.30 -1.68 3.96
C ALA A 52 1.92 -3.08 4.42
N GLN A 53 2.08 -3.36 5.71
CA GLN A 53 1.73 -4.65 6.29
C GLN A 53 0.22 -4.89 6.28
N LEU A 54 -0.55 -3.87 6.63
CA LEU A 54 -1.99 -3.98 6.71
C LEU A 54 -2.60 -4.32 5.34
N PHE A 55 -2.12 -3.70 4.29
CA PHE A 55 -2.66 -3.88 2.95
C PHE A 55 -1.85 -4.84 2.09
N HIS A 56 -0.82 -5.46 2.66
CA HIS A 56 0.03 -6.44 1.96
C HIS A 56 0.64 -5.87 0.67
N VAL A 57 1.13 -4.64 0.75
CA VAL A 57 1.84 -3.99 -0.35
C VAL A 57 3.21 -3.54 0.14
N SER A 58 4.13 -3.30 -0.80
CA SER A 58 5.45 -2.80 -0.42
C SER A 58 5.38 -1.29 -0.16
N THR A 59 6.33 -0.78 0.61
CA THR A 59 6.46 0.65 0.81
C THR A 59 6.79 1.35 -0.51
N ASP A 60 7.54 0.69 -1.39
CA ASP A 60 7.88 1.24 -2.70
C ASP A 60 6.63 1.43 -3.56
N VAL A 61 5.71 0.48 -3.53
CA VAL A 61 4.44 0.60 -4.24
C VAL A 61 3.64 1.78 -3.69
N LEU A 62 3.57 1.92 -2.36
CA LEU A 62 2.86 3.02 -1.73
C LEU A 62 3.42 4.38 -2.13
N LEU A 63 4.73 4.47 -2.22
CA LEU A 63 5.41 5.72 -2.55
C LEU A 63 5.51 5.96 -4.05
N GLY A 64 5.03 5.03 -4.87
CA GLY A 64 5.10 5.15 -6.32
C GLY A 64 6.50 4.95 -6.90
N MET A 65 7.40 4.37 -6.11
CA MET A 65 8.78 4.15 -6.53
C MET A 65 8.92 2.86 -7.35
N GLU A 66 8.08 1.87 -7.07
CA GLU A 66 7.95 0.70 -7.93
C GLU A 66 6.94 1.04 -9.00
N SER A 67 7.40 1.70 -10.03
CA SER A 67 6.56 1.98 -11.18
C SER A 67 6.37 0.70 -12.00
N ASP A 68 5.38 0.72 -12.87
CA ASP A 68 5.14 -0.39 -13.79
C ASP A 68 6.35 -0.67 -14.69
N GLU A 69 7.22 0.29 -14.82
CA GLU A 69 8.45 0.15 -15.61
C GLU A 69 9.44 -0.80 -14.95
N ARG A 70 9.41 -0.92 -13.63
CA ARG A 70 10.35 -1.75 -12.88
C ARG A 70 9.98 -3.22 -12.99
N ILE A 71 8.69 -3.51 -12.90
CA ILE A 71 8.18 -4.87 -13.09
C ILE A 71 7.09 -4.78 -14.16
N ASP A 72 7.51 -4.85 -15.40
CA ASP A 72 6.55 -4.80 -16.50
C ASP A 72 5.93 -6.18 -16.68
N ILE A 73 4.77 -6.34 -16.10
CA ILE A 73 4.01 -7.59 -16.21
C ILE A 73 2.90 -7.50 -17.25
N SER A 74 2.86 -6.40 -18.01
CA SER A 74 1.80 -6.19 -18.99
C SER A 74 1.80 -7.23 -20.11
N GLY A 75 2.97 -7.78 -20.41
CA GLY A 75 3.11 -8.82 -21.42
C GLY A 75 2.94 -10.24 -20.90
N LEU A 76 2.68 -10.41 -19.61
CA LEU A 76 2.53 -11.73 -19.01
C LEU A 76 1.08 -12.21 -19.06
N THR A 77 0.92 -13.52 -19.12
CA THR A 77 -0.42 -14.12 -18.98
C THR A 77 -0.89 -13.94 -17.54
N GLU A 78 -2.19 -14.10 -17.33
CA GLU A 78 -2.75 -14.03 -15.99
C GLU A 78 -2.11 -15.06 -15.06
N LYS A 79 -1.83 -16.24 -15.57
CA LYS A 79 -1.17 -17.29 -14.80
C LYS A 79 0.23 -16.87 -14.40
N GLN A 80 0.98 -16.27 -15.33
CA GLN A 80 2.35 -15.79 -15.05
C GLN A 80 2.33 -14.66 -14.04
N LYS A 81 1.38 -13.74 -14.16
CA LYS A 81 1.21 -12.64 -13.19
C LYS A 81 0.94 -13.19 -11.79
N ALA A 82 0.08 -14.18 -11.69
CA ALA A 82 -0.23 -14.79 -10.40
C ALA A 82 1.01 -15.43 -9.77
N ILE A 83 1.82 -16.12 -10.57
CA ILE A 83 3.05 -16.75 -10.08
C ILE A 83 4.03 -15.69 -9.57
N VAL A 84 4.22 -14.61 -10.31
CA VAL A 84 5.12 -13.53 -9.91
C VAL A 84 4.65 -12.90 -8.59
N CYS A 85 3.37 -12.60 -8.49
CA CYS A 85 2.81 -12.03 -7.26
C CYS A 85 2.95 -12.97 -6.07
N ASP A 86 2.75 -14.26 -6.29
CA ASP A 86 2.88 -15.27 -5.24
C ASP A 86 4.33 -15.36 -4.74
N ILE A 87 5.29 -15.36 -5.65
CA ILE A 87 6.71 -15.38 -5.30
C ILE A 87 7.06 -14.16 -4.45
N ILE A 88 6.62 -12.99 -4.84
CA ILE A 88 6.88 -11.75 -4.11
C ILE A 88 6.29 -11.84 -2.71
N THR A 89 5.05 -12.31 -2.60
CA THR A 89 4.37 -12.47 -1.32
C THR A 89 5.11 -13.42 -0.40
N GLN A 90 5.49 -14.58 -0.92
CA GLN A 90 6.23 -15.58 -0.13
C GLN A 90 7.58 -15.03 0.33
N PHE A 91 8.26 -14.32 -0.52
CA PHE A 91 9.55 -13.72 -0.18
C PHE A 91 9.41 -12.73 0.97
N ARG A 92 8.38 -11.90 0.95
CA ARG A 92 8.10 -10.97 2.04
C ARG A 92 7.79 -11.68 3.34
N GLU A 93 6.98 -12.73 3.29
CA GLU A 93 6.64 -13.50 4.48
C GLU A 93 7.86 -14.17 5.09
N SER A 94 8.79 -14.63 4.25
CA SER A 94 10.03 -15.23 4.71
C SER A 94 10.93 -14.22 5.40
N ASN A 95 10.89 -12.97 5.01
CA ASN A 95 11.72 -11.90 5.54
C ASN A 95 11.02 -11.07 6.62
N GLY A 96 9.73 -11.28 6.78
CA GLY A 96 8.91 -10.50 7.72
C GLY A 96 8.99 -10.97 9.16
#